data_61c99ccad998582939d38d6185a0dbf6
#
_entry.id   61c99ccad998582939d38d6185a0dbf6
#
_cell.length_a   1.000
_cell.length_b   1.000
_cell.length_c   1.000
_cell.angle_alpha   90.00
_cell.angle_beta   90.00
_cell.angle_gamma   90.00
#
_symmetry.space_group_name_H-M   'P 1'
#
loop_
_entity.id
_entity.type
_entity.pdbx_description
1 polymer ?
#
loop_
_entity_poly.entity_id
_entity_poly.type
_entity_poly.pdbx_seq_one_letter_code
_entity_poly.pdbx_strand_id
1 'polypeptide(L)'
;NEINFSEALWTIPKERMKRRNPHLVFLSRQAMDIMIALKTFAGSSDFILPSRYDSDAPMSSATLNRVLTLTYRLAQKEGELLPKFGPHDLRRTASTLLHEAGYNTDWIEKSLAHEQKGVRAVYNKAEYREQRAEVLQDWANMIDEWTVK
;
A
#
# COMPACT_ATOMS: atom_id res chain seq x y z
N ASN A 1 0.27 -17.94 -4.98
CA ASN A 1 0.97 -16.98 -4.10
C ASN A 1 1.12 -15.66 -4.82
N GLU A 2 0.54 -14.58 -4.26
CA GLU A 2 0.61 -13.25 -4.89
C GLU A 2 1.91 -12.52 -4.55
N ILE A 3 2.55 -12.86 -3.42
CA ILE A 3 3.78 -12.19 -2.94
C ILE A 3 4.99 -13.08 -3.21
N ASN A 4 5.93 -12.52 -3.95
CA ASN A 4 7.26 -13.08 -4.12
C ASN A 4 8.23 -12.36 -3.16
N PHE A 5 8.53 -13.02 -2.06
CA PHE A 5 9.42 -12.45 -1.02
C PHE A 5 10.88 -12.32 -1.49
N SER A 6 11.35 -13.17 -2.42
CA SER A 6 12.72 -13.09 -2.94
C SER A 6 12.92 -11.89 -3.89
N GLU A 7 11.87 -11.45 -4.55
CA GLU A 7 11.88 -10.30 -5.47
C GLU A 7 11.29 -9.03 -4.86
N ALA A 8 10.83 -9.08 -3.60
CA ALA A 8 10.11 -7.98 -2.95
C ALA A 8 8.94 -7.47 -3.81
N LEU A 9 8.17 -8.39 -4.40
CA LEU A 9 7.13 -8.07 -5.35
C LEU A 9 5.79 -8.69 -4.97
N TRP A 10 4.74 -7.87 -4.92
CA TRP A 10 3.36 -8.33 -4.81
C TRP A 10 2.64 -8.14 -6.13
N THR A 11 2.19 -9.24 -6.73
CA THR A 11 1.40 -9.24 -7.95
C THR A 11 -0.08 -9.39 -7.61
N ILE A 12 -0.85 -8.32 -7.77
CA ILE A 12 -2.30 -8.37 -7.60
C ILE A 12 -2.90 -8.88 -8.92
N PRO A 13 -3.57 -10.05 -8.92
CA PRO A 13 -4.07 -10.65 -10.14
C PRO A 13 -5.25 -9.83 -10.71
N LYS A 14 -5.44 -9.94 -12.02
CA LYS A 14 -6.46 -9.18 -12.75
C LYS A 14 -7.88 -9.39 -12.24
N GLU A 15 -8.17 -10.55 -11.67
CA GLU A 15 -9.46 -10.92 -11.11
C GLU A 15 -9.86 -10.06 -9.92
N ARG A 16 -8.86 -9.56 -9.17
CA ARG A 16 -9.03 -8.68 -8.02
C ARG A 16 -9.01 -7.19 -8.39
N MET A 17 -8.62 -6.86 -9.62
CA MET A 17 -8.53 -5.48 -10.09
C MET A 17 -9.82 -5.05 -10.79
N LYS A 18 -10.31 -3.85 -10.45
CA LYS A 18 -11.56 -3.30 -11.03
C LYS A 18 -11.56 -3.29 -12.57
N ARG A 19 -10.40 -3.10 -13.20
CA ARG A 19 -10.25 -3.02 -14.65
C ARG A 19 -9.58 -4.24 -15.27
N ARG A 20 -9.47 -5.34 -14.52
CA ARG A 20 -8.93 -6.62 -14.99
C ARG A 20 -7.53 -6.55 -15.60
N ASN A 21 -6.72 -5.56 -15.21
CA ASN A 21 -5.30 -5.53 -15.49
C ASN A 21 -4.55 -5.92 -14.22
N PRO A 22 -3.56 -6.83 -14.25
CA PRO A 22 -2.77 -7.15 -13.07
C PRO A 22 -1.98 -5.93 -12.63
N HIS A 23 -1.74 -5.81 -11.32
CA HIS A 23 -0.97 -4.70 -10.77
C HIS A 23 0.23 -5.20 -9.98
N LEU A 24 1.40 -4.63 -10.27
CA LEU A 24 2.65 -4.92 -9.58
C LEU A 24 2.88 -3.88 -8.49
N VAL A 25 3.07 -4.33 -7.26
CA VAL A 25 3.47 -3.49 -6.13
C VAL A 25 4.88 -3.88 -5.72
N PHE A 26 5.82 -2.96 -5.86
CA PHE A 26 7.20 -3.14 -5.38
C PHE A 26 7.22 -2.86 -3.89
N LEU A 27 7.66 -3.83 -3.11
CA LEU A 27 7.67 -3.73 -1.65
C LEU A 27 8.99 -3.10 -1.20
N SER A 28 8.91 -1.98 -0.48
CA SER A 28 10.07 -1.42 0.20
C SER A 28 10.60 -2.38 1.27
N ARG A 29 11.81 -2.18 1.75
CA ARG A 29 12.39 -2.97 2.84
C ARG A 29 11.46 -3.00 4.05
N GLN A 30 10.93 -1.86 4.47
CA GLN A 30 10.02 -1.73 5.60
C GLN A 30 8.70 -2.50 5.36
N ALA A 31 8.15 -2.41 4.15
CA ALA A 31 6.95 -3.17 3.78
C ALA A 31 7.22 -4.68 3.78
N MET A 32 8.40 -5.10 3.33
CA MET A 32 8.82 -6.50 3.38
C MET A 32 8.92 -7.02 4.81
N ASP A 33 9.54 -6.26 5.71
CA ASP A 33 9.66 -6.62 7.13
C ASP A 33 8.27 -6.82 7.76
N ILE A 34 7.33 -5.90 7.48
CA ILE A 34 5.94 -6.01 7.92
C ILE A 34 5.26 -7.25 7.33
N MET A 35 5.41 -7.51 6.03
CA MET A 35 4.78 -8.66 5.37
C MET A 35 5.33 -10.00 5.88
N ILE A 36 6.63 -10.08 6.16
CA ILE A 36 7.28 -11.26 6.76
C ILE A 36 6.74 -11.49 8.18
N ALA A 37 6.67 -10.44 8.99
CA ALA A 37 6.11 -10.53 10.34
C ALA A 37 4.65 -11.00 10.31
N LEU A 38 3.82 -10.40 9.47
CA LEU A 38 2.42 -10.79 9.30
C LEU A 38 2.27 -12.24 8.83
N LYS A 39 3.09 -12.70 7.88
CA LYS A 39 3.10 -14.10 7.42
C LYS A 39 3.52 -15.05 8.54
N THR A 40 4.48 -14.66 9.36
CA THR A 40 4.91 -15.45 10.53
C THR A 40 3.76 -15.59 11.54
N PHE A 41 3.03 -14.51 11.84
CA PHE A 41 1.85 -14.56 12.72
C PHE A 41 0.68 -15.35 12.11
N ALA A 42 0.52 -15.33 10.79
CA ALA A 42 -0.52 -16.07 10.09
C ALA A 42 -0.29 -17.61 10.13
N GLY A 43 0.94 -18.06 10.40
CA GLY A 43 1.30 -19.48 10.49
C GLY A 43 1.05 -20.22 9.18
N SER A 44 0.23 -21.26 9.23
CA SER A 44 -0.09 -22.11 8.06
C SER A 44 -1.16 -21.53 7.13
N SER A 45 -1.78 -20.39 7.47
CA SER A 45 -2.79 -19.79 6.63
C SER A 45 -2.23 -19.35 5.27
N ASP A 46 -3.03 -19.49 4.21
CA ASP A 46 -2.72 -18.93 2.87
C ASP A 46 -2.84 -17.40 2.83
N PHE A 47 -3.50 -16.80 3.80
CA PHE A 47 -3.68 -15.36 3.91
C PHE A 47 -2.62 -14.72 4.82
N ILE A 48 -2.08 -13.59 4.43
CA ILE A 48 -1.19 -12.76 5.27
C ILE A 48 -1.96 -12.18 6.47
N LEU A 49 -3.23 -11.85 6.25
CA LEU A 49 -4.15 -11.39 7.28
C LEU A 49 -5.38 -12.31 7.30
N PRO A 50 -5.29 -13.48 7.97
CA PRO A 50 -6.42 -14.38 8.12
C PRO A 50 -7.48 -13.80 9.06
N SER A 51 -8.69 -14.28 8.95
CA SER A 51 -9.75 -14.04 9.92
C SER A 51 -9.37 -14.67 11.27
N ARG A 52 -9.68 -13.99 12.37
CA ARG A 52 -9.48 -14.54 13.73
C ARG A 52 -10.37 -15.75 14.04
N TYR A 53 -11.41 -15.96 13.26
CA TYR A 53 -12.40 -17.02 13.47
C TYR A 53 -12.22 -18.20 12.52
N ASP A 54 -11.53 -17.98 11.40
CA ASP A 54 -11.33 -18.97 10.36
C ASP A 54 -10.03 -18.66 9.62
N SER A 55 -9.02 -19.52 9.79
CA SER A 55 -7.69 -19.36 9.15
C SER A 55 -7.72 -19.49 7.64
N ASP A 56 -8.78 -20.11 7.09
CA ASP A 56 -8.98 -20.33 5.67
C ASP A 56 -9.78 -19.21 4.99
N ALA A 57 -10.11 -18.17 5.76
CA ALA A 57 -10.77 -16.97 5.28
C ALA A 57 -9.91 -15.72 5.51
N PRO A 58 -9.96 -14.71 4.64
CA PRO A 58 -9.25 -13.46 4.84
C PRO A 58 -9.93 -12.61 5.93
N MET A 59 -9.14 -11.76 6.59
CA MET A 59 -9.67 -10.74 7.50
C MET A 59 -10.63 -9.80 6.75
N SER A 60 -11.72 -9.43 7.41
CA SER A 60 -12.70 -8.48 6.87
C SER A 60 -12.07 -7.09 6.68
N SER A 61 -12.40 -6.42 5.56
CA SER A 61 -12.04 -5.01 5.33
C SER A 61 -12.59 -4.07 6.43
N ALA A 62 -13.71 -4.43 7.07
CA ALA A 62 -14.24 -3.71 8.21
C ALA A 62 -13.27 -3.68 9.40
N THR A 63 -12.45 -4.72 9.57
CA THR A 63 -11.43 -4.77 10.64
C THR A 63 -10.35 -3.70 10.43
N LEU A 64 -9.86 -3.54 9.20
CA LEU A 64 -8.88 -2.48 8.88
C LEU A 64 -9.45 -1.08 9.11
N ASN A 65 -10.68 -0.85 8.66
CA ASN A 65 -11.38 0.43 8.91
C ASN A 65 -11.57 0.69 10.41
N ARG A 66 -11.82 -0.37 11.20
CA ARG A 66 -11.90 -0.25 12.66
C ARG A 66 -10.56 0.15 13.29
N VAL A 67 -9.44 -0.38 12.82
CA VAL A 67 -8.10 0.01 13.30
C VAL A 67 -7.91 1.52 13.12
N LEU A 68 -8.16 2.06 11.92
CA LEU A 68 -8.04 3.50 11.65
C LEU A 68 -8.97 4.33 12.55
N THR A 69 -10.21 3.85 12.78
CA THR A 69 -11.15 4.52 13.68
C THR A 69 -10.67 4.51 15.13
N LEU A 70 -10.03 3.43 15.59
CA LEU A 70 -9.48 3.34 16.93
C LEU A 70 -8.26 4.26 17.10
N THR A 71 -7.37 4.32 16.10
CA THR A 71 -6.24 5.25 16.05
C THR A 71 -6.72 6.71 16.17
N TYR A 72 -7.72 7.09 15.38
CA TYR A 72 -8.34 8.41 15.47
C TYR A 72 -8.88 8.71 16.89
N ARG A 73 -9.63 7.76 17.47
CA ARG A 73 -10.21 7.93 18.83
C ARG A 73 -9.12 8.04 19.91
N LEU A 74 -8.04 7.29 19.78
CA LEU A 74 -6.91 7.36 20.70
C LEU A 74 -6.24 8.73 20.63
N ALA A 75 -5.93 9.21 19.42
CA ALA A 75 -5.37 10.54 19.21
C ALA A 75 -6.24 11.64 19.84
N GLN A 76 -7.56 11.60 19.63
CA GLN A 76 -8.49 12.54 20.24
C GLN A 76 -8.47 12.48 21.79
N LYS A 77 -8.34 11.28 22.37
CA LYS A 77 -8.23 11.10 23.82
C LYS A 77 -6.95 11.69 24.40
N GLU A 78 -5.88 11.64 23.63
CA GLU A 78 -4.57 12.22 23.98
C GLU A 78 -4.47 13.73 23.68
N GLY A 79 -5.55 14.33 23.17
CA GLY A 79 -5.61 15.76 22.87
C GLY A 79 -4.99 16.15 21.52
N GLU A 80 -4.66 15.17 20.69
CA GLU A 80 -4.10 15.40 19.36
C GLU A 80 -5.17 15.86 18.37
N LEU A 81 -4.87 16.92 17.61
CA LEU A 81 -5.77 17.47 16.60
C LEU A 81 -5.67 16.70 15.28
N LEU A 82 -6.00 15.41 15.33
CA LEU A 82 -6.05 14.55 14.15
C LEU A 82 -7.48 14.53 13.59
N PRO A 83 -7.73 14.91 12.31
CA PRO A 83 -9.04 14.76 11.68
C PRO A 83 -9.33 13.27 11.46
N LYS A 84 -10.62 12.91 11.40
CA LYS A 84 -11.01 11.56 11.03
C LYS A 84 -10.51 11.25 9.61
N PHE A 85 -9.87 10.09 9.44
CA PHE A 85 -9.27 9.68 8.18
C PHE A 85 -9.56 8.22 7.85
N GLY A 86 -9.42 7.87 6.58
CA GLY A 86 -9.58 6.53 6.06
C GLY A 86 -8.46 6.14 5.09
N PRO A 87 -8.50 4.93 4.51
CA PRO A 87 -7.45 4.45 3.59
C PRO A 87 -7.23 5.37 2.38
N HIS A 88 -8.28 6.01 1.89
CA HIS A 88 -8.18 6.96 0.77
C HIS A 88 -7.44 8.24 1.13
N ASP A 89 -7.53 8.69 2.38
CA ASP A 89 -6.79 9.87 2.84
C ASP A 89 -5.30 9.57 2.95
N LEU A 90 -4.92 8.39 3.45
CA LEU A 90 -3.53 7.95 3.47
C LEU A 90 -2.94 7.90 2.05
N ARG A 91 -3.71 7.34 1.11
CA ARG A 91 -3.31 7.26 -0.28
C ARG A 91 -3.16 8.66 -0.93
N ARG A 92 -4.11 9.57 -0.65
CA ARG A 92 -4.06 10.96 -1.13
C ARG A 92 -2.84 11.69 -0.56
N THR A 93 -2.56 11.52 0.73
CA THR A 93 -1.38 12.10 1.38
C THR A 93 -0.09 11.62 0.73
N ALA A 94 0.07 10.31 0.52
CA ALA A 94 1.23 9.77 -0.17
C ALA A 94 1.40 10.36 -1.57
N SER A 95 0.31 10.41 -2.36
CA SER A 95 0.34 11.02 -3.70
C SER A 95 0.79 12.49 -3.65
N THR A 96 0.20 13.29 -2.76
CA THR A 96 0.51 14.72 -2.63
C THR A 96 1.97 14.93 -2.27
N LEU A 97 2.45 14.26 -1.21
CA LEU A 97 3.81 14.46 -0.72
C LEU A 97 4.88 13.99 -1.72
N LEU A 98 4.63 12.90 -2.45
CA LEU A 98 5.53 12.46 -3.52
C LEU A 98 5.57 13.46 -4.69
N HIS A 99 4.44 14.07 -5.06
CA HIS A 99 4.43 15.13 -6.08
C HIS A 99 5.16 16.39 -5.59
N GLU A 100 4.98 16.80 -4.35
CA GLU A 100 5.69 17.94 -3.74
C GLU A 100 7.19 17.68 -3.62
N ALA A 101 7.59 16.41 -3.40
CA ALA A 101 8.99 16.00 -3.42
C ALA A 101 9.60 15.93 -4.84
N GLY A 102 8.81 16.20 -5.89
CA GLY A 102 9.27 16.30 -7.27
C GLY A 102 9.37 14.99 -8.04
N TYR A 103 8.80 13.90 -7.53
CA TYR A 103 8.77 12.63 -8.26
C TYR A 103 7.89 12.70 -9.50
N ASN A 104 8.26 11.93 -10.52
CA ASN A 104 7.53 11.89 -11.77
C ASN A 104 6.09 11.39 -11.58
N THR A 105 5.12 12.18 -12.05
CA THR A 105 3.69 11.88 -11.95
C THR A 105 3.33 10.49 -12.50
N ASP A 106 3.95 10.02 -13.60
CA ASP A 106 3.66 8.70 -14.17
C ASP A 106 4.07 7.56 -13.21
N TRP A 107 5.18 7.73 -12.50
CA TRP A 107 5.65 6.73 -11.52
C TRP A 107 4.70 6.65 -10.32
N ILE A 108 4.26 7.81 -9.82
CA ILE A 108 3.31 7.91 -8.70
C ILE A 108 1.97 7.29 -9.10
N GLU A 109 1.37 7.75 -10.20
CA GLU A 109 0.07 7.29 -10.66
C GLU A 109 0.06 5.78 -10.97
N LYS A 110 1.13 5.28 -11.60
CA LYS A 110 1.28 3.87 -11.87
C LYS A 110 1.45 3.05 -10.58
N SER A 111 2.18 3.55 -9.59
CA SER A 111 2.33 2.90 -8.27
C SER A 111 1.00 2.82 -7.53
N LEU A 112 0.16 3.83 -7.70
CA LEU A 112 -1.18 3.88 -7.14
C LEU A 112 -2.23 3.11 -7.98
N ALA A 113 -1.86 2.36 -9.00
CA ALA A 113 -2.78 1.70 -9.93
C ALA A 113 -3.81 2.67 -10.56
N HIS A 114 -3.46 3.95 -10.67
CA HIS A 114 -4.25 4.90 -11.43
C HIS A 114 -3.96 4.74 -12.91
N GLU A 115 -5.01 4.55 -13.69
CA GLU A 115 -4.86 4.47 -15.14
C GLU A 115 -4.83 5.86 -15.75
N GLN A 116 -3.88 6.04 -16.66
CA GLN A 116 -3.87 7.19 -17.53
C GLN A 116 -5.11 7.17 -18.43
N LYS A 117 -5.63 8.37 -18.76
CA LYS A 117 -6.79 8.53 -19.64
C LYS A 117 -6.38 9.26 -20.92
N GLY A 118 -7.22 9.12 -21.97
CA GLY A 118 -7.03 9.84 -23.22
C GLY A 118 -5.84 9.34 -24.04
N VAL A 119 -5.27 10.24 -24.83
CA VAL A 119 -4.17 9.96 -25.78
C VAL A 119 -2.94 9.37 -25.07
N ARG A 120 -2.61 9.88 -23.87
CA ARG A 120 -1.47 9.39 -23.09
C ARG A 120 -1.58 7.90 -22.75
N ALA A 121 -2.78 7.39 -22.47
CA ALA A 121 -3.02 5.97 -22.17
C ALA A 121 -2.74 5.07 -23.38
N VAL A 122 -2.88 5.60 -24.59
CA VAL A 122 -2.62 4.85 -25.83
C VAL A 122 -1.12 4.69 -26.08
N TYR A 123 -0.35 5.75 -25.87
CA TYR A 123 1.07 5.81 -26.23
C TYR A 123 2.01 5.38 -25.08
N ASN A 124 1.67 5.68 -23.82
CA ASN A 124 2.52 5.33 -22.69
C ASN A 124 2.13 3.95 -22.10
N LYS A 125 2.87 2.91 -22.46
CA LYS A 125 2.71 1.54 -21.96
C LYS A 125 3.82 1.12 -20.98
N ALA A 126 4.67 2.07 -20.57
CA ALA A 126 5.79 1.78 -19.69
C ALA A 126 5.32 1.34 -18.29
N GLU A 127 6.02 0.37 -17.71
CA GLU A 127 5.75 -0.14 -16.36
C GLU A 127 6.60 0.56 -15.29
N TYR A 128 7.66 1.25 -15.66
CA TYR A 128 8.55 2.01 -14.75
C TYR A 128 8.98 1.22 -13.51
N ARG A 129 9.39 -0.03 -13.70
CA ARG A 129 9.62 -0.98 -12.59
C ARG A 129 10.65 -0.47 -11.59
N GLU A 130 11.82 -0.09 -12.07
CA GLU A 130 12.93 0.40 -11.24
C GLU A 130 12.56 1.71 -10.55
N GLN A 131 12.05 2.68 -11.30
CA GLN A 131 11.67 3.98 -10.79
C GLN A 131 10.53 3.89 -9.73
N ARG A 132 9.57 2.99 -9.95
CA ARG A 132 8.50 2.75 -8.98
C ARG A 132 9.01 2.07 -7.71
N ALA A 133 9.96 1.15 -7.82
CA ALA A 133 10.60 0.53 -6.67
C ALA A 133 11.36 1.57 -5.85
N GLU A 134 12.10 2.46 -6.50
CA GLU A 134 12.81 3.57 -5.88
C GLU A 134 11.85 4.53 -5.17
N VAL A 135 10.82 5.04 -5.86
CA VAL A 135 9.80 5.93 -5.26
C VAL A 135 9.13 5.31 -4.04
N LEU A 136 8.80 4.01 -4.07
CA LEU A 136 8.15 3.35 -2.95
C LEU A 136 9.13 3.09 -1.79
N GLN A 137 10.43 2.89 -2.07
CA GLN A 137 11.46 2.82 -1.04
C GLN A 137 11.67 4.18 -0.39
N ASP A 138 11.76 5.25 -1.17
CA ASP A 138 11.93 6.61 -0.65
C ASP A 138 10.72 7.05 0.17
N TRP A 139 9.51 6.71 -0.28
CA TRP A 139 8.30 6.93 0.50
C TRP A 139 8.36 6.25 1.88
N ALA A 140 8.81 5.01 1.94
CA ALA A 140 8.96 4.29 3.18
C ALA A 140 10.05 4.91 4.09
N ASN A 141 11.15 5.40 3.52
CA ASN A 141 12.20 6.11 4.25
C ASN A 141 11.68 7.43 4.84
N MET A 142 10.88 8.21 4.10
CA MET A 142 10.23 9.42 4.61
C MET A 142 9.32 9.11 5.81
N ILE A 143 8.54 8.02 5.76
CA ILE A 143 7.70 7.61 6.89
C ILE A 143 8.56 7.28 8.11
N ASP A 144 9.66 6.54 7.94
CA ASP A 144 10.59 6.22 9.03
C ASP A 144 11.13 7.51 9.67
N GLU A 145 11.60 8.48 8.87
CA GLU A 145 12.10 9.77 9.37
C GLU A 145 11.08 10.53 10.22
N TRP A 146 9.80 10.47 9.87
CA TRP A 146 8.74 11.14 10.64
C TRP A 146 8.33 10.39 11.91
N THR A 147 8.62 9.10 11.97
CA THR A 147 8.22 8.23 13.10
C THR A 147 9.34 7.97 14.10
N VAL A 148 10.60 8.22 13.75
CA VAL A 148 11.72 8.16 14.69
C VAL A 148 11.67 9.39 15.61
N LYS A 149 11.30 9.16 16.87
CA LYS A 149 11.45 10.13 17.97
C LYS A 149 12.59 9.70 18.87
#